data_bc1169988398707e41d80274f580a3b1
#
_entry.id   bc1169988398707e41d80274f580a3b1
#
_cell.length_a   1.000
_cell.length_b   1.000
_cell.length_c   1.000
_cell.angle_alpha   90.00
_cell.angle_beta   90.00
_cell.angle_gamma   90.00
#
_symmetry.space_group_name_H-M   'P 1'
#
loop_
_entity.id
_entity.type
_entity.pdbx_description
1 polymer ?
#
loop_
_entity_poly.entity_id
_entity_poly.type
_entity_poly.pdbx_seq_one_letter_code
_entity_poly.pdbx_strand_id
1 'polypeptide(L)'
;MECRSKEKVDAIQWTGQDSYAAIRDFLGPDFICWHTCHDTISIRTLEGTMVARVNDWIIRGVQGEHYPCKPDIFEATYEPVE
;
A
#
# COMPACT_ATOMS: atom_id res chain seq x y z
N MET A 1 -4.08 3.37 8.88
CA MET A 1 -2.93 3.67 9.74
C MET A 1 -2.18 4.88 9.21
N GLU A 2 -1.85 5.81 10.07
CA GLU A 2 -1.04 6.95 9.70
C GLU A 2 0.42 6.69 10.04
N CYS A 3 1.31 7.15 9.18
CA CYS A 3 2.73 7.04 9.39
C CYS A 3 3.38 8.40 9.18
N ARG A 4 4.51 8.60 9.81
CA ARG A 4 5.24 9.86 9.72
C ARG A 4 6.62 9.64 9.11
N SER A 5 6.94 10.49 8.16
CA SER A 5 8.27 10.71 7.64
C SER A 5 8.46 12.23 7.73
N LYS A 6 8.98 12.87 6.72
CA LYS A 6 8.95 14.33 6.65
C LYS A 6 7.53 14.83 6.48
N GLU A 7 6.65 14.00 5.95
CA GLU A 7 5.25 14.30 5.72
C GLU A 7 4.40 13.18 6.30
N LYS A 8 3.17 13.50 6.69
CA LYS A 8 2.21 12.48 7.08
C LYS A 8 1.72 11.76 5.85
N VAL A 9 1.71 10.44 5.93
CA VAL A 9 1.13 9.59 4.88
C VAL A 9 0.24 8.55 5.54
N ASP A 10 -0.73 8.07 4.78
CA ASP A 10 -1.56 6.94 5.20
C ASP A 10 -0.97 5.67 4.60
N ALA A 11 -1.06 4.58 5.33
CA ALA A 11 -0.54 3.31 4.85
C ALA A 11 -1.35 2.14 5.39
N ILE A 12 -1.52 1.10 4.56
CA ILE A 12 -2.13 -0.15 4.97
C ILE A 12 -1.24 -1.27 4.44
N GLN A 13 -1.01 -2.28 5.26
CA GLN A 13 -0.21 -3.43 4.86
C GLN A 13 -1.08 -4.44 4.11
N TRP A 14 -0.59 -4.92 2.98
CA TRP A 14 -1.22 -6.00 2.24
C TRP A 14 -0.83 -7.33 2.88
N THR A 15 -1.79 -8.02 3.45
CA THR A 15 -1.54 -9.29 4.15
C THR A 15 -2.32 -10.45 3.54
N GLY A 16 -2.80 -10.30 2.31
CA GLY A 16 -3.60 -11.30 1.65
C GLY A 16 -5.08 -11.07 1.87
N GLN A 17 -5.85 -12.15 1.87
CA GLN A 17 -7.30 -12.08 1.92
C GLN A 17 -7.83 -11.27 3.11
N ASP A 18 -7.16 -11.34 4.26
CA ASP A 18 -7.59 -10.64 5.47
C ASP A 18 -7.66 -9.13 5.28
N SER A 19 -6.78 -8.57 4.46
CA SER A 19 -6.72 -7.13 4.24
C SER A 19 -7.38 -6.69 2.94
N TYR A 20 -7.92 -7.62 2.18
CA TYR A 20 -8.42 -7.33 0.83
C TYR A 20 -9.46 -6.20 0.81
N ALA A 21 -10.47 -6.27 1.66
CA ALA A 21 -11.53 -5.28 1.66
C ALA A 21 -11.00 -3.89 2.03
N ALA A 22 -10.12 -3.83 3.05
CA ALA A 22 -9.51 -2.57 3.47
C ALA A 22 -8.61 -1.99 2.40
N ILE A 23 -7.80 -2.84 1.75
CA ILE A 23 -6.91 -2.41 0.67
C ILE A 23 -7.70 -1.90 -0.53
N ARG A 24 -8.74 -2.63 -0.91
CA ARG A 24 -9.57 -2.22 -2.04
C ARG A 24 -10.22 -0.87 -1.81
N ASP A 25 -10.74 -0.66 -0.59
CA ASP A 25 -11.33 0.62 -0.21
C ASP A 25 -10.29 1.73 -0.21
N PHE A 26 -9.12 1.43 0.34
CA PHE A 26 -8.02 2.39 0.44
C PHE A 26 -7.52 2.83 -0.94
N LEU A 27 -7.36 1.89 -1.86
CA LEU A 27 -6.88 2.17 -3.21
C LEU A 27 -7.95 2.79 -4.09
N GLY A 28 -9.22 2.42 -3.89
CA GLY A 28 -10.30 2.91 -4.72
C GLY A 28 -10.04 2.65 -6.20
N PRO A 29 -10.06 3.69 -7.06
CA PRO A 29 -9.86 3.49 -8.51
C PRO A 29 -8.45 3.04 -8.89
N ASP A 30 -7.49 3.12 -7.96
CA ASP A 30 -6.12 2.67 -8.24
C ASP A 30 -5.95 1.16 -8.04
N PHE A 31 -6.94 0.49 -7.46
CA PHE A 31 -6.92 -0.96 -7.37
C PHE A 31 -7.20 -1.55 -8.75
N ILE A 32 -6.31 -2.41 -9.25
CA ILE A 32 -6.48 -3.02 -10.58
C ILE A 32 -7.02 -4.44 -10.44
N CYS A 33 -6.27 -5.32 -9.78
CA CYS A 33 -6.75 -6.69 -9.57
C CYS A 33 -5.95 -7.38 -8.46
N TRP A 34 -6.53 -8.46 -7.95
CA TRP A 34 -5.92 -9.34 -6.98
C TRP A 34 -5.60 -10.66 -7.68
N HIS A 35 -4.33 -11.02 -7.70
CA HIS A 35 -3.87 -12.30 -8.26
C HIS A 35 -3.86 -13.34 -7.15
N THR A 36 -4.97 -14.04 -7.00
CA THR A 36 -5.16 -14.95 -5.88
C THR A 36 -4.18 -16.10 -5.85
N CYS A 37 -3.65 -16.51 -7.01
CA CYS A 37 -2.66 -17.58 -7.09
C CYS A 37 -1.37 -17.25 -6.35
N HIS A 38 -1.01 -15.98 -6.27
CA HIS A 38 0.26 -15.53 -5.71
C HIS A 38 0.08 -14.59 -4.52
N ASP A 39 -1.17 -14.28 -4.16
CA ASP A 39 -1.51 -13.29 -3.16
C ASP A 39 -0.85 -11.93 -3.41
N THR A 40 -0.80 -11.54 -4.68
CA THR A 40 -0.30 -10.23 -5.07
C THR A 40 -1.46 -9.37 -5.58
N ILE A 41 -1.29 -8.07 -5.47
CA ILE A 41 -2.26 -7.13 -6.05
C ILE A 41 -1.54 -6.20 -7.02
N SER A 42 -2.25 -5.84 -8.09
CA SER A 42 -1.75 -4.84 -9.04
C SER A 42 -2.41 -3.52 -8.71
N ILE A 43 -1.62 -2.47 -8.63
CA ILE A 43 -2.11 -1.14 -8.30
C ILE A 43 -1.59 -0.14 -9.32
N ARG A 44 -2.38 0.92 -9.52
CA ARG A 44 -1.98 2.04 -10.36
C ARG A 44 -1.18 3.03 -9.55
N THR A 45 0.01 3.38 -10.05
CA THR A 45 0.87 4.36 -9.40
C THR A 45 1.24 5.46 -10.39
N LEU A 46 1.92 6.49 -9.91
CA LEU A 46 2.39 7.56 -10.79
C LEU A 46 3.40 7.07 -11.83
N GLU A 47 4.04 5.94 -11.57
CA GLU A 47 5.02 5.35 -12.48
C GLU A 47 4.43 4.21 -13.31
N GLY A 48 3.12 4.02 -13.28
CA GLY A 48 2.44 2.95 -13.99
C GLY A 48 1.96 1.87 -13.04
N THR A 49 1.67 0.69 -13.58
CA THR A 49 1.19 -0.43 -12.78
C THR A 49 2.33 -1.05 -12.01
N MET A 50 2.13 -1.24 -10.72
CA MET A 50 3.09 -1.93 -9.86
C MET A 50 2.39 -3.05 -9.12
N VAL A 51 3.17 -4.03 -8.64
CA VAL A 51 2.65 -5.21 -7.95
C VAL A 51 3.11 -5.17 -6.50
N ALA A 52 2.17 -5.38 -5.58
CA ALA A 52 2.45 -5.52 -4.16
C ALA A 52 2.32 -6.99 -3.77
N ARG A 53 3.26 -7.46 -2.95
CA ARG A 53 3.25 -8.82 -2.41
C ARG A 53 2.78 -8.81 -0.97
N VAL A 54 2.50 -9.99 -0.45
CA VAL A 54 2.12 -10.13 0.97
C VAL A 54 3.20 -9.48 1.84
N ASN A 55 2.74 -8.71 2.81
CA ASN A 55 3.53 -7.90 3.76
C ASN A 55 4.02 -6.56 3.20
N ASP A 56 3.91 -6.31 1.91
CA ASP A 56 4.23 -4.98 1.38
C ASP A 56 3.20 -3.98 1.90
N TRP A 57 3.67 -2.77 2.17
CA TRP A 57 2.79 -1.68 2.58
C TRP A 57 2.32 -0.91 1.36
N ILE A 58 1.07 -0.50 1.39
CA ILE A 58 0.51 0.38 0.36
C ILE A 58 0.42 1.76 0.98
N ILE A 59 1.10 2.71 0.39
CA ILE A 59 1.20 4.07 0.90
C ILE A 59 0.36 4.99 0.03
N ARG A 60 -0.35 5.91 0.67
CA ARG A 60 -1.02 7.01 -0.01
C ARG A 60 -0.28 8.28 0.33
N GLY A 61 0.31 8.92 -0.68
CA GLY A 61 1.06 10.15 -0.50
C GLY A 61 0.15 11.36 -0.36
N VAL A 62 0.78 12.52 -0.19
CA VAL A 62 0.07 13.78 0.10
C VAL A 62 -0.85 14.24 -1.03
N GLN A 63 -0.59 13.79 -2.25
CA GLN A 63 -1.40 14.14 -3.41
C GLN A 63 -2.45 13.09 -3.74
N GLY A 64 -2.62 12.11 -2.88
CA GLY A 64 -3.56 11.02 -3.10
C GLY A 64 -3.02 9.88 -3.95
N GLU A 65 -1.76 9.95 -4.36
CA GLU A 65 -1.14 8.88 -5.14
C GLU A 65 -0.87 7.66 -4.26
N HIS A 66 -0.92 6.47 -4.87
CA HIS A 66 -0.65 5.22 -4.16
C HIS A 66 0.61 4.56 -4.71
N TYR A 67 1.33 3.86 -3.85
CA TYR A 67 2.50 3.07 -4.28
C TYR A 67 2.83 2.02 -3.23
N PRO A 68 3.43 0.88 -3.67
CA PRO A 68 3.84 -0.17 -2.73
C PRO A 68 5.22 0.12 -2.15
N CYS A 69 5.46 -0.37 -0.94
CA CYS A 69 6.73 -0.22 -0.26
C CYS A 69 7.06 -1.52 0.45
N LYS A 70 8.31 -1.95 0.36
CA LYS A 70 8.74 -3.17 1.05
C LYS A 70 8.67 -2.97 2.56
N PRO A 71 8.33 -4.04 3.32
CA PRO A 71 8.13 -3.88 4.76
C PRO A 71 9.37 -3.39 5.50
N ASP A 72 10.56 -3.87 5.14
CA ASP A 72 11.80 -3.43 5.78
C ASP A 72 12.10 -1.97 5.47
N ILE A 73 11.87 -1.55 4.24
CA ILE A 73 12.06 -0.16 3.83
C ILE A 73 11.03 0.74 4.51
N PHE A 74 9.80 0.29 4.58
CA PHE A 74 8.73 1.04 5.24
C PHE A 74 9.07 1.28 6.71
N GLU A 75 9.49 0.25 7.41
CA GLU A 75 9.81 0.36 8.83
C GLU A 75 11.03 1.25 9.10
N ALA A 76 11.97 1.28 8.14
CA ALA A 76 13.15 2.15 8.27
C ALA A 76 12.84 3.61 7.95
N THR A 77 11.81 3.86 7.14
CA THR A 77 11.52 5.21 6.61
C THR A 77 10.41 5.91 7.38
N TYR A 78 9.42 5.17 7.86
CA TYR A 78 8.22 5.74 8.47
C TYR A 78 8.05 5.28 9.90
N GLU A 79 7.41 6.12 10.69
CA GLU A 79 7.04 5.80 12.07
C GLU A 79 5.53 5.88 12.22
N PRO A 80 4.91 4.94 12.98
CA PRO A 80 3.48 5.07 13.28
C PRO A 80 3.22 6.36 14.07
N VAL A 81 2.11 6.99 13.76
CA VAL A 81 1.65 8.15 14.51
C VAL A 81 0.61 7.68 15.52
N GLU A 82 0.87 7.91 16.77
CA GLU A 82 -0.02 7.53 17.86
C GLU A 82 -0.89 8.68 18.30
#